data_5640340dac3a4348cc7c0bb5c9018f8c
#
_entry.id   5640340dac3a4348cc7c0bb5c9018f8c
#
_cell.length_a   1.000
_cell.length_b   1.000
_cell.length_c   1.000
_cell.angle_alpha   90.00
_cell.angle_beta   90.00
_cell.angle_gamma   90.00
#
_symmetry.space_group_name_H-M   'P 1'
#
loop_
_entity.id
_entity.type
_entity.pdbx_description
1 polymer ?
#
loop_
_entity_poly.entity_id
_entity_poly.type
_entity_poly.pdbx_seq_one_letter_code
_entity_poly.pdbx_strand_id
1 'polypeptide(L)'
;MPVLRSRLDLASAESRTNIERMTAQVDELRARTAAVAARGAGGDDKSIARHRERGKIPVRERIDRLLDPGAAFLELSALAAGGLYDDDAPSAGIVTGIGRVEGTTCVIVANDATVKGGTYYPMTVKKHLRAQEVALENHLPCVYLVDSGGAFLPLQSDVFPDREHFGRIFYNQARMSAAGIPQIALVMGSSTAGGAYVPAMSDETVIVKGTGTIFLGGPPLVKAATGEEVSAEDLGGAEVHARRSGVADHEALDDEHALALGRSIVAHLERKPPAPPWYRHAPEEPVVDAAGLYAAISADTRRSVPVREIIARLVDGSRFHEFKPLYGETLVTGFAHIDGWPVAILANDGILFSQSSLKGAHFIELACQRRIPLVFLQNITGFMVGREYEAGGIAKDGAKLVTAVATAAVPKFTVLIGGSFGAGNYGMAGRAYSPRFLWTWPNSRISVMGGPQAARVLSTVRGDFPSEAERDAFEAPILETYEREGSPYFATARLWDDGIIDPLDTRRVLSLGLEAALHAPIPETKFGVFRM
;
A
#
# COMPACT_ATOMS: atom_id res chain seq x y z
N MET A 1 3.08 -31.82 1.84
CA MET A 1 1.76 -31.20 1.57
C MET A 1 1.22 -31.70 0.23
N PRO A 2 -0.09 -31.92 0.07
CA PRO A 2 -0.68 -32.31 -1.23
C PRO A 2 -0.42 -31.23 -2.29
N VAL A 3 -0.23 -31.66 -3.54
CA VAL A 3 -0.07 -30.77 -4.69
C VAL A 3 -1.45 -30.48 -5.29
N LEU A 4 -1.81 -29.22 -5.40
CA LEU A 4 -3.02 -28.79 -6.09
C LEU A 4 -2.82 -29.01 -7.61
N ARG A 5 -3.88 -29.53 -8.26
CA ARG A 5 -3.90 -29.73 -9.71
C ARG A 5 -4.88 -28.72 -10.32
N SER A 6 -4.45 -28.07 -11.40
CA SER A 6 -5.35 -27.21 -12.16
C SER A 6 -6.44 -28.01 -12.85
N ARG A 7 -7.65 -27.45 -12.83
CA ARG A 7 -8.82 -27.93 -13.57
C ARG A 7 -9.22 -26.95 -14.69
N LEU A 8 -8.49 -25.84 -14.83
CA LEU A 8 -8.76 -24.86 -15.87
C LEU A 8 -8.32 -25.42 -17.23
N ASP A 9 -9.23 -25.42 -18.18
CA ASP A 9 -8.93 -25.62 -19.59
C ASP A 9 -8.64 -24.25 -20.22
N LEU A 10 -7.35 -23.93 -20.37
CA LEU A 10 -6.90 -22.67 -20.96
C LEU A 10 -7.27 -22.51 -22.44
N ALA A 11 -7.59 -23.64 -23.13
CA ALA A 11 -8.04 -23.61 -24.53
C ALA A 11 -9.54 -23.39 -24.68
N SER A 12 -10.30 -23.41 -23.59
CA SER A 12 -11.76 -23.15 -23.64
C SER A 12 -12.07 -21.74 -24.09
N ALA A 13 -13.24 -21.52 -24.69
CA ALA A 13 -13.69 -20.19 -25.09
C ALA A 13 -13.82 -19.23 -23.88
N GLU A 14 -14.28 -19.74 -22.75
CA GLU A 14 -14.38 -18.99 -21.50
C GLU A 14 -13.02 -18.50 -21.01
N SER A 15 -12.03 -19.40 -20.93
CA SER A 15 -10.67 -19.05 -20.52
C SER A 15 -10.05 -18.00 -21.43
N ARG A 16 -10.23 -18.12 -22.75
CA ARG A 16 -9.75 -17.12 -23.71
C ARG A 16 -10.36 -15.74 -23.47
N THR A 17 -11.69 -15.67 -23.30
CA THR A 17 -12.40 -14.42 -23.01
C THR A 17 -11.89 -13.79 -21.68
N ASN A 18 -11.69 -14.61 -20.65
CA ASN A 18 -11.17 -14.13 -19.36
C ASN A 18 -9.74 -13.59 -19.50
N ILE A 19 -8.87 -14.30 -20.24
CA ILE A 19 -7.48 -13.88 -20.50
C ILE A 19 -7.46 -12.56 -21.27
N GLU A 20 -8.23 -12.44 -22.37
CA GLU A 20 -8.29 -11.22 -23.16
C GLU A 20 -8.72 -10.02 -22.32
N ARG A 21 -9.76 -10.18 -21.50
CA ARG A 21 -10.23 -9.12 -20.61
C ARG A 21 -9.20 -8.73 -19.56
N MET A 22 -8.60 -9.71 -18.88
CA MET A 22 -7.60 -9.41 -17.85
C MET A 22 -6.35 -8.77 -18.46
N THR A 23 -5.93 -9.24 -19.63
CA THR A 23 -4.82 -8.62 -20.37
C THR A 23 -5.09 -7.15 -20.66
N ALA A 24 -6.28 -6.82 -21.16
CA ALA A 24 -6.66 -5.43 -21.43
C ALA A 24 -6.62 -4.56 -20.15
N GLN A 25 -7.09 -5.09 -19.02
CA GLN A 25 -7.04 -4.39 -17.73
C GLN A 25 -5.61 -4.21 -17.20
N VAL A 26 -4.75 -5.19 -17.39
CA VAL A 26 -3.33 -5.12 -17.02
C VAL A 26 -2.58 -4.14 -17.93
N ASP A 27 -2.87 -4.13 -19.22
CA ASP A 27 -2.26 -3.18 -20.16
C ASP A 27 -2.69 -1.74 -19.85
N GLU A 28 -3.94 -1.52 -19.44
CA GLU A 28 -4.39 -0.23 -18.93
C GLU A 28 -3.63 0.17 -17.66
N LEU A 29 -3.46 -0.75 -16.70
CA LEU A 29 -2.68 -0.51 -15.49
C LEU A 29 -1.25 -0.11 -15.80
N ARG A 30 -0.59 -0.85 -16.68
CA ARG A 30 0.78 -0.57 -17.12
C ARG A 30 0.89 0.78 -17.81
N ALA A 31 -0.05 1.13 -18.68
CA ALA A 31 -0.07 2.42 -19.36
C ALA A 31 -0.25 3.57 -18.36
N ARG A 32 -1.17 3.46 -17.39
CA ARG A 32 -1.37 4.47 -16.34
C ARG A 32 -0.14 4.63 -15.45
N THR A 33 0.46 3.52 -15.03
CA THR A 33 1.67 3.54 -14.19
C THR A 33 2.86 4.14 -14.95
N ALA A 34 3.03 3.77 -16.21
CA ALA A 34 4.08 4.35 -17.07
C ALA A 34 3.86 5.86 -17.29
N ALA A 35 2.63 6.31 -17.49
CA ALA A 35 2.30 7.73 -17.65
C ALA A 35 2.65 8.54 -16.38
N VAL A 36 2.35 8.00 -15.19
CA VAL A 36 2.72 8.64 -13.91
C VAL A 36 4.24 8.62 -13.72
N ALA A 37 4.91 7.50 -14.02
CA ALA A 37 6.36 7.41 -13.94
C ALA A 37 7.05 8.37 -14.92
N ALA A 38 6.52 8.51 -16.13
CA ALA A 38 7.01 9.47 -17.11
C ALA A 38 6.77 10.94 -16.68
N ARG A 39 5.65 11.25 -16.01
CA ARG A 39 5.38 12.58 -15.44
C ARG A 39 6.22 12.86 -14.19
N GLY A 40 6.51 11.89 -13.37
CA GLY A 40 7.37 12.00 -12.18
C GLY A 40 8.86 11.82 -12.50
N ALA A 41 9.18 11.18 -13.61
CA ALA A 41 10.46 11.25 -14.31
C ALA A 41 10.46 12.45 -15.29
N GLY A 42 9.25 12.94 -15.62
CA GLY A 42 8.89 13.89 -16.57
C GLY A 42 7.72 14.73 -16.12
N GLY A 43 7.82 15.60 -15.13
CA GLY A 43 7.01 16.81 -15.13
C GLY A 43 6.80 17.23 -16.60
N ASP A 44 6.05 18.19 -16.97
CA ASP A 44 6.19 18.65 -18.34
C ASP A 44 7.69 18.69 -18.64
N ASP A 45 8.15 18.33 -19.84
CA ASP A 45 9.58 18.24 -20.19
C ASP A 45 10.38 19.47 -19.69
N LYS A 46 9.70 20.61 -19.50
CA LYS A 46 10.24 21.86 -18.97
C LYS A 46 10.54 21.84 -17.47
N SER A 47 9.74 21.17 -16.63
CA SER A 47 10.00 21.09 -15.19
C SER A 47 11.23 20.25 -14.91
N ILE A 48 11.42 19.15 -15.65
CA ILE A 48 12.62 18.30 -15.55
C ILE A 48 13.84 19.02 -16.11
N ALA A 49 13.73 19.62 -17.29
CA ALA A 49 14.82 20.38 -17.87
C ALA A 49 15.33 21.43 -16.86
N ARG A 50 14.41 22.22 -16.29
CA ARG A 50 14.74 23.21 -15.24
C ARG A 50 15.33 22.57 -13.98
N HIS A 51 14.86 21.37 -13.59
CA HIS A 51 15.38 20.63 -12.44
C HIS A 51 16.83 20.21 -12.68
N ARG A 52 17.14 19.67 -13.88
CA ARG A 52 18.50 19.28 -14.30
C ARG A 52 19.42 20.49 -14.50
N GLU A 53 18.92 21.59 -15.05
CA GLU A 53 19.68 22.86 -15.18
C GLU A 53 20.17 23.41 -13.83
N ARG A 54 19.45 23.09 -12.75
CA ARG A 54 19.85 23.42 -11.37
C ARG A 54 20.82 22.40 -10.76
N GLY A 55 21.32 21.44 -11.52
CA GLY A 55 22.23 20.39 -11.06
C GLY A 55 21.54 19.28 -10.25
N LYS A 56 20.20 19.19 -10.28
CA LYS A 56 19.44 18.21 -9.49
C LYS A 56 19.08 16.98 -10.30
N ILE A 57 19.12 15.84 -9.67
CA ILE A 57 18.71 14.56 -10.24
C ILE A 57 17.19 14.37 -10.05
N PRO A 58 16.42 13.91 -11.07
CA PRO A 58 15.01 13.58 -10.92
C PRO A 58 14.76 12.52 -9.84
N VAL A 59 13.60 12.60 -9.17
CA VAL A 59 13.31 11.79 -7.99
C VAL A 59 13.47 10.28 -8.19
N ARG A 60 13.00 9.72 -9.31
CA ARG A 60 13.12 8.29 -9.59
C ARG A 60 14.57 7.86 -9.85
N GLU A 61 15.36 8.71 -10.50
CA GLU A 61 16.79 8.49 -10.67
C GLU A 61 17.56 8.58 -9.34
N ARG A 62 17.15 9.50 -8.42
CA ARG A 62 17.70 9.54 -7.06
C ARG A 62 17.46 8.22 -6.34
N ILE A 63 16.23 7.68 -6.41
CA ILE A 63 15.89 6.40 -5.80
C ILE A 63 16.72 5.27 -6.41
N ASP A 64 16.78 5.19 -7.75
CA ASP A 64 17.51 4.13 -8.46
C ASP A 64 19.01 4.11 -8.08
N ARG A 65 19.63 5.30 -7.92
CA ARG A 65 21.03 5.43 -7.50
C ARG A 65 21.26 5.19 -6.01
N LEU A 66 20.24 5.41 -5.18
CA LEU A 66 20.31 5.12 -3.74
C LEU A 66 20.27 3.62 -3.48
N LEU A 67 19.47 2.87 -4.24
CA LEU A 67 19.27 1.44 -4.07
C LEU A 67 20.50 0.63 -4.51
N ASP A 68 20.59 -0.60 -4.02
CA ASP A 68 21.60 -1.54 -4.45
C ASP A 68 21.38 -1.93 -5.92
N PRO A 69 22.44 -2.05 -6.74
CA PRO A 69 22.31 -2.43 -8.14
C PRO A 69 21.50 -3.72 -8.32
N GLY A 70 20.43 -3.64 -9.11
CA GLY A 70 19.54 -4.78 -9.37
C GLY A 70 18.58 -5.13 -8.22
N ALA A 71 18.58 -4.39 -7.13
CA ALA A 71 17.59 -4.58 -6.06
C ALA A 71 16.19 -4.21 -6.53
N ALA A 72 15.19 -4.98 -6.07
CA ALA A 72 13.80 -4.65 -6.33
C ALA A 72 13.38 -3.40 -5.54
N PHE A 73 12.59 -2.54 -6.16
CA PHE A 73 11.88 -1.46 -5.48
C PHE A 73 10.39 -1.76 -5.48
N LEU A 74 9.84 -2.02 -4.29
CA LEU A 74 8.41 -2.20 -4.08
C LEU A 74 7.78 -0.82 -3.90
N GLU A 75 7.42 -0.17 -5.00
CA GLU A 75 6.76 1.13 -4.96
C GLU A 75 5.35 1.00 -4.37
N LEU A 76 5.01 1.88 -3.43
CA LEU A 76 3.71 1.93 -2.78
C LEU A 76 2.85 3.04 -3.41
N SER A 77 1.60 2.68 -3.74
CA SER A 77 0.57 3.62 -4.19
C SER A 77 1.03 4.55 -5.33
N ALA A 78 1.63 3.96 -6.39
CA ALA A 78 2.14 4.72 -7.53
C ALA A 78 1.08 5.61 -8.20
N LEU A 79 -0.20 5.19 -8.19
CA LEU A 79 -1.33 5.89 -8.79
C LEU A 79 -2.11 6.77 -7.79
N ALA A 80 -1.52 7.09 -6.62
CA ALA A 80 -2.15 7.97 -5.64
C ALA A 80 -2.48 9.35 -6.24
N ALA A 81 -3.61 9.91 -5.81
CA ALA A 81 -4.18 11.18 -6.26
C ALA A 81 -4.63 11.23 -7.74
N GLY A 82 -4.65 10.13 -8.48
CA GLY A 82 -5.16 10.10 -9.85
C GLY A 82 -6.62 10.56 -9.93
N GLY A 83 -6.90 11.53 -10.82
CA GLY A 83 -8.23 12.15 -10.94
C GLY A 83 -8.61 13.07 -9.78
N LEU A 84 -7.67 13.42 -8.88
CA LEU A 84 -7.85 14.42 -7.83
C LEU A 84 -7.02 15.67 -8.16
N TYR A 85 -7.47 16.83 -7.66
CA TYR A 85 -6.75 18.10 -7.81
C TYR A 85 -6.47 18.48 -9.27
N ASP A 86 -7.41 18.19 -10.19
CA ASP A 86 -7.27 18.40 -11.64
C ASP A 86 -6.01 17.71 -12.23
N ASP A 87 -5.64 16.54 -11.65
CA ASP A 87 -4.42 15.78 -11.97
C ASP A 87 -3.09 16.57 -11.80
N ASP A 88 -3.10 17.60 -10.97
CA ASP A 88 -1.95 18.46 -10.69
C ASP A 88 -0.90 17.79 -9.77
N ALA A 89 -1.26 16.71 -9.09
CA ALA A 89 -0.41 16.01 -8.14
C ALA A 89 -0.26 14.50 -8.45
N PRO A 90 0.30 14.12 -9.61
CA PRO A 90 0.50 12.71 -9.97
C PRO A 90 1.36 12.01 -8.91
N SER A 91 1.00 10.74 -8.59
CA SER A 91 1.61 9.98 -7.48
C SER A 91 1.58 10.71 -6.14
N ALA A 92 0.62 11.65 -5.97
CA ALA A 92 0.53 12.57 -4.82
C ALA A 92 1.79 13.44 -4.62
N GLY A 93 2.59 13.70 -5.66
CA GLY A 93 3.83 14.51 -5.59
C GLY A 93 4.95 13.91 -4.73
N ILE A 94 4.86 12.62 -4.39
CA ILE A 94 5.84 11.92 -3.56
C ILE A 94 5.95 10.46 -3.97
N VAL A 95 7.16 9.95 -4.11
CA VAL A 95 7.42 8.53 -4.38
C VAL A 95 7.76 7.84 -3.06
N THR A 96 7.05 6.75 -2.76
CA THR A 96 7.30 5.96 -1.55
C THR A 96 7.42 4.49 -1.91
N GLY A 97 8.25 3.76 -1.18
CA GLY A 97 8.43 2.33 -1.44
C GLY A 97 9.43 1.69 -0.51
N ILE A 98 9.66 0.41 -0.71
CA ILE A 98 10.65 -0.38 0.00
C ILE A 98 11.72 -0.82 -0.96
N GLY A 99 12.98 -0.63 -0.58
CA GLY A 99 14.13 -1.06 -1.37
C GLY A 99 15.31 -1.39 -0.48
N ARG A 100 16.35 -1.96 -1.07
CA ARG A 100 17.56 -2.34 -0.35
C ARG A 100 18.67 -1.32 -0.60
N VAL A 101 19.26 -0.82 0.48
CA VAL A 101 20.39 0.10 0.49
C VAL A 101 21.50 -0.51 1.32
N GLU A 102 22.68 -0.76 0.76
CA GLU A 102 23.80 -1.43 1.43
C GLU A 102 23.37 -2.71 2.17
N GLY A 103 22.57 -3.55 1.49
CA GLY A 103 22.05 -4.80 2.05
C GLY A 103 20.92 -4.63 3.08
N THR A 104 20.63 -3.42 3.53
CA THR A 104 19.57 -3.12 4.51
C THR A 104 18.27 -2.74 3.81
N THR A 105 17.17 -3.40 4.19
CA THR A 105 15.83 -3.05 3.70
C THR A 105 15.36 -1.77 4.35
N CYS A 106 15.04 -0.76 3.54
CA CYS A 106 14.63 0.58 3.98
C CYS A 106 13.30 1.00 3.35
N VAL A 107 12.55 1.84 4.04
CA VAL A 107 11.47 2.62 3.44
C VAL A 107 12.07 3.91 2.88
N ILE A 108 11.79 4.16 1.61
CA ILE A 108 12.21 5.37 0.91
C ILE A 108 11.01 6.31 0.78
N VAL A 109 11.20 7.58 1.14
CA VAL A 109 10.19 8.65 1.03
C VAL A 109 10.82 9.80 0.29
N ALA A 110 10.45 10.02 -0.96
CA ALA A 110 11.12 10.96 -1.84
C ALA A 110 10.15 11.99 -2.42
N ASN A 111 10.35 13.27 -2.11
CA ASN A 111 9.56 14.36 -2.69
C ASN A 111 9.89 14.53 -4.18
N ASP A 112 8.86 14.73 -5.00
CA ASP A 112 9.01 15.10 -6.40
C ASP A 112 8.85 16.63 -6.57
N ALA A 113 9.95 17.35 -6.56
CA ALA A 113 9.93 18.80 -6.72
C ALA A 113 9.50 19.25 -8.14
N THR A 114 9.44 18.35 -9.12
CA THR A 114 8.89 18.65 -10.45
C THR A 114 7.37 18.77 -10.43
N VAL A 115 6.73 18.21 -9.40
CA VAL A 115 5.29 18.29 -9.13
C VAL A 115 5.04 19.42 -8.13
N LYS A 116 4.56 20.57 -8.62
CA LYS A 116 4.21 21.75 -7.79
C LYS A 116 5.27 22.14 -6.74
N GLY A 117 6.56 21.99 -7.09
CA GLY A 117 7.67 22.29 -6.17
C GLY A 117 7.77 21.38 -4.95
N GLY A 118 7.25 20.16 -5.03
CA GLY A 118 7.23 19.22 -3.91
C GLY A 118 6.29 19.62 -2.77
N THR A 119 5.29 20.47 -3.03
CA THR A 119 4.30 20.86 -2.00
C THR A 119 3.39 19.71 -1.61
N TYR A 120 3.00 19.70 -0.34
CA TYR A 120 2.12 18.66 0.24
C TYR A 120 0.65 18.99 0.04
N TYR A 121 -0.03 18.20 -0.78
CA TYR A 121 -1.47 18.08 -0.87
C TYR A 121 -2.02 17.14 0.21
N PRO A 122 -3.33 17.06 0.46
CA PRO A 122 -3.89 16.09 1.42
C PRO A 122 -3.45 14.64 1.14
N MET A 123 -3.44 14.22 -0.14
CA MET A 123 -2.98 12.88 -0.49
C MET A 123 -1.47 12.70 -0.36
N THR A 124 -0.67 13.75 -0.49
CA THR A 124 0.77 13.69 -0.21
C THR A 124 1.03 13.37 1.26
N VAL A 125 0.31 14.06 2.17
CA VAL A 125 0.37 13.79 3.61
C VAL A 125 -0.04 12.35 3.90
N LYS A 126 -1.19 11.91 3.38
CA LYS A 126 -1.70 10.55 3.59
C LYS A 126 -0.72 9.48 3.10
N LYS A 127 -0.07 9.70 1.95
CA LYS A 127 0.93 8.78 1.39
C LYS A 127 2.21 8.74 2.22
N HIS A 128 2.68 9.89 2.69
CA HIS A 128 3.83 9.96 3.61
C HIS A 128 3.53 9.23 4.92
N LEU A 129 2.38 9.49 5.54
CA LEU A 129 1.95 8.80 6.76
C LEU A 129 1.86 7.29 6.56
N ARG A 130 1.36 6.82 5.40
CA ARG A 130 1.33 5.40 5.10
C ARG A 130 2.74 4.79 4.98
N ALA A 131 3.68 5.49 4.37
CA ALA A 131 5.07 5.05 4.31
C ALA A 131 5.69 4.92 5.72
N GLN A 132 5.43 5.90 6.60
CA GLN A 132 5.87 5.83 8.00
C GLN A 132 5.19 4.71 8.79
N GLU A 133 3.90 4.44 8.55
CA GLU A 133 3.19 3.30 9.14
C GLU A 133 3.84 1.97 8.72
N VAL A 134 4.17 1.82 7.42
CA VAL A 134 4.90 0.65 6.92
C VAL A 134 6.28 0.53 7.58
N ALA A 135 7.01 1.63 7.74
CA ALA A 135 8.31 1.62 8.42
C ALA A 135 8.18 1.22 9.90
N LEU A 136 7.21 1.80 10.60
CA LEU A 136 6.97 1.54 12.03
C LEU A 136 6.58 0.08 12.27
N GLU A 137 5.61 -0.43 11.53
CA GLU A 137 5.08 -1.79 11.72
C GLU A 137 6.08 -2.88 11.33
N ASN A 138 6.98 -2.59 10.40
CA ASN A 138 7.98 -3.52 9.91
C ASN A 138 9.39 -3.23 10.45
N HIS A 139 9.55 -2.24 11.34
CA HIS A 139 10.82 -1.81 11.92
C HIS A 139 11.91 -1.48 10.88
N LEU A 140 11.52 -0.87 9.76
CA LEU A 140 12.43 -0.51 8.67
C LEU A 140 12.96 0.91 8.84
N PRO A 141 14.27 1.16 8.66
CA PRO A 141 14.81 2.50 8.56
C PRO A 141 14.09 3.32 7.50
N CYS A 142 13.88 4.63 7.76
CA CYS A 142 13.36 5.57 6.78
C CYS A 142 14.49 6.40 6.18
N VAL A 143 14.53 6.49 4.84
CA VAL A 143 15.39 7.41 4.12
C VAL A 143 14.52 8.42 3.39
N TYR A 144 14.60 9.68 3.80
CA TYR A 144 13.86 10.81 3.24
C TYR A 144 14.73 11.55 2.22
N LEU A 145 14.34 11.56 0.95
CA LEU A 145 14.93 12.42 -0.08
C LEU A 145 14.10 13.71 -0.14
N VAL A 146 14.58 14.74 0.57
CA VAL A 146 13.80 15.94 0.86
C VAL A 146 13.99 16.99 -0.22
N ASP A 147 12.89 17.40 -0.85
CA ASP A 147 12.84 18.49 -1.84
C ASP A 147 11.40 19.05 -1.88
N SER A 148 11.01 19.77 -0.81
CA SER A 148 9.62 20.16 -0.55
C SER A 148 9.44 21.65 -0.32
N GLY A 149 8.42 22.22 -0.98
CA GLY A 149 7.94 23.57 -0.74
C GLY A 149 7.04 23.75 0.50
N GLY A 150 6.82 22.70 1.30
CA GLY A 150 5.92 22.73 2.45
C GLY A 150 4.45 22.43 2.10
N ALA A 151 3.51 22.87 2.93
CA ALA A 151 2.08 22.62 2.73
C ALA A 151 1.51 23.43 1.55
N PHE A 152 0.61 22.82 0.78
CA PHE A 152 -0.14 23.50 -0.28
C PHE A 152 -1.19 24.44 0.34
N LEU A 153 -0.87 25.73 0.42
CA LEU A 153 -1.64 26.74 1.14
C LEU A 153 -3.13 26.84 0.74
N PRO A 154 -3.52 26.70 -0.55
CA PRO A 154 -4.93 26.75 -0.90
C PRO A 154 -5.80 25.65 -0.26
N LEU A 155 -5.19 24.52 0.15
CA LEU A 155 -5.86 23.42 0.84
C LEU A 155 -5.39 23.24 2.29
N GLN A 156 -4.93 24.32 2.93
CA GLN A 156 -4.32 24.27 4.26
C GLN A 156 -5.23 23.64 5.33
N SER A 157 -6.54 23.81 5.23
CA SER A 157 -7.51 23.19 6.14
C SER A 157 -7.50 21.66 6.11
N ASP A 158 -7.17 21.08 4.94
CA ASP A 158 -7.15 19.64 4.72
C ASP A 158 -5.74 19.04 4.82
N VAL A 159 -4.75 19.88 5.12
CA VAL A 159 -3.34 19.48 5.25
C VAL A 159 -2.80 19.66 6.66
N PHE A 160 -3.23 20.70 7.40
CA PHE A 160 -2.53 21.15 8.61
C PHE A 160 -3.16 20.76 9.94
N PRO A 161 -4.49 21.01 10.23
CA PRO A 161 -4.96 21.13 11.61
C PRO A 161 -5.37 19.82 12.29
N ASP A 162 -5.62 18.74 11.56
CA ASP A 162 -6.19 17.52 12.11
C ASP A 162 -5.10 16.50 12.50
N ARG A 163 -5.54 15.44 13.21
CA ARG A 163 -4.69 14.37 13.74
C ARG A 163 -3.84 13.69 12.69
N GLU A 164 -4.41 13.31 11.54
CA GLU A 164 -3.73 12.61 10.45
C GLU A 164 -3.29 13.59 9.35
N HIS A 165 -2.95 14.82 9.73
CA HIS A 165 -2.43 15.86 8.88
C HIS A 165 -0.90 16.02 9.02
N PHE A 166 -0.36 17.10 8.50
CA PHE A 166 1.07 17.33 8.33
C PHE A 166 1.88 17.16 9.64
N GLY A 167 1.33 17.63 10.77
CA GLY A 167 1.99 17.48 12.08
C GLY A 167 2.19 16.03 12.52
N ARG A 168 1.36 15.10 12.01
CA ARG A 168 1.48 13.69 12.33
C ARG A 168 2.76 13.07 11.78
N ILE A 169 3.29 13.59 10.68
CA ILE A 169 4.57 13.15 10.09
C ILE A 169 5.69 13.28 11.12
N PHE A 170 5.78 14.42 11.80
CA PHE A 170 6.83 14.70 12.78
C PHE A 170 6.63 13.92 14.07
N TYR A 171 5.37 13.78 14.51
CA TYR A 171 5.04 12.93 15.65
C TYR A 171 5.48 11.48 15.40
N ASN A 172 5.17 10.93 14.22
CA ASN A 172 5.57 9.58 13.85
C ASN A 172 7.09 9.43 13.77
N GLN A 173 7.78 10.40 13.18
CA GLN A 173 9.23 10.40 13.04
C GLN A 173 9.93 10.34 14.42
N ALA A 174 9.51 11.20 15.37
CA ALA A 174 10.02 11.16 16.74
C ALA A 174 9.74 9.83 17.43
N ARG A 175 8.53 9.26 17.23
CA ARG A 175 8.16 7.96 17.81
C ARG A 175 8.92 6.80 17.21
N MET A 176 9.20 6.83 15.92
CA MET A 176 10.01 5.80 15.25
C MET A 176 11.45 5.85 15.73
N SER A 177 12.07 7.03 15.78
CA SER A 177 13.41 7.21 16.35
C SER A 177 13.47 6.69 17.80
N ALA A 178 12.52 7.06 18.66
CA ALA A 178 12.43 6.55 20.03
C ALA A 178 12.24 5.03 20.13
N ALA A 179 11.68 4.40 19.10
CA ALA A 179 11.55 2.94 18.97
C ALA A 179 12.81 2.27 18.37
N GLY A 180 13.88 3.02 18.12
CA GLY A 180 15.11 2.54 17.51
C GLY A 180 14.97 2.24 16.01
N ILE A 181 14.05 2.90 15.33
CA ILE A 181 13.89 2.83 13.86
C ILE A 181 14.57 4.06 13.27
N PRO A 182 15.73 3.92 12.60
CA PRO A 182 16.53 5.02 12.12
C PRO A 182 15.79 5.92 11.13
N GLN A 183 16.00 7.23 11.26
CA GLN A 183 15.44 8.29 10.43
C GLN A 183 16.59 9.05 9.77
N ILE A 184 16.73 8.96 8.45
CA ILE A 184 17.85 9.54 7.70
C ILE A 184 17.29 10.51 6.67
N ALA A 185 17.74 11.75 6.64
CA ALA A 185 17.30 12.75 5.67
C ALA A 185 18.44 13.20 4.75
N LEU A 186 18.19 13.23 3.45
CA LEU A 186 19.05 13.81 2.42
C LEU A 186 18.34 15.03 1.85
N VAL A 187 18.77 16.22 2.23
CA VAL A 187 18.18 17.49 1.79
C VAL A 187 18.81 17.90 0.47
N MET A 188 18.13 17.52 -0.61
CA MET A 188 18.58 17.67 -1.99
C MET A 188 17.88 18.85 -2.71
N GLY A 189 17.16 19.65 -1.94
CA GLY A 189 16.43 20.81 -2.41
C GLY A 189 15.82 21.60 -1.27
N SER A 190 14.71 22.27 -1.53
CA SER A 190 14.03 23.06 -0.51
C SER A 190 13.44 22.21 0.59
N SER A 191 13.52 22.68 1.83
CA SER A 191 12.83 22.13 2.99
C SER A 191 12.27 23.30 3.80
N THR A 192 11.02 23.70 3.46
CA THR A 192 10.46 24.98 3.90
C THR A 192 9.29 24.79 4.87
N ALA A 193 9.14 25.73 5.80
CA ALA A 193 8.07 25.81 6.79
C ALA A 193 7.99 24.52 7.64
N GLY A 194 6.81 23.91 7.76
CA GLY A 194 6.66 22.64 8.46
C GLY A 194 7.57 21.52 7.90
N GLY A 195 7.85 21.52 6.59
CA GLY A 195 8.75 20.55 5.96
C GLY A 195 10.17 20.57 6.54
N ALA A 196 10.62 21.69 7.08
CA ALA A 196 11.94 21.83 7.71
C ALA A 196 12.15 20.88 8.91
N TYR A 197 11.06 20.42 9.52
CA TYR A 197 11.15 19.46 10.62
C TYR A 197 11.49 18.03 10.17
N VAL A 198 11.25 17.65 8.92
CA VAL A 198 11.65 16.32 8.43
C VAL A 198 13.15 16.10 8.59
N PRO A 199 14.05 16.95 8.03
CA PRO A 199 15.48 16.81 8.28
C PRO A 199 15.90 17.17 9.71
N ALA A 200 15.30 18.20 10.32
CA ALA A 200 15.69 18.65 11.66
C ALA A 200 15.36 17.65 12.78
N MET A 201 14.49 16.68 12.54
CA MET A 201 14.11 15.62 13.48
C MET A 201 14.60 14.23 13.03
N SER A 202 15.35 14.14 11.95
CA SER A 202 16.05 12.91 11.55
C SER A 202 17.23 12.63 12.48
N ASP A 203 17.59 11.35 12.62
CA ASP A 203 18.71 10.94 13.44
C ASP A 203 20.05 11.35 12.81
N GLU A 204 20.11 11.34 11.47
CA GLU A 204 21.22 11.88 10.69
C GLU A 204 20.71 12.63 9.45
N THR A 205 21.31 13.78 9.16
CA THR A 205 20.89 14.67 8.07
C THR A 205 22.08 15.09 7.19
N VAL A 206 21.93 14.85 5.90
CA VAL A 206 22.84 15.33 4.85
C VAL A 206 22.19 16.53 4.13
N ILE A 207 22.95 17.59 3.85
CA ILE A 207 22.49 18.74 3.07
C ILE A 207 23.38 18.98 1.86
N VAL A 208 22.76 19.16 0.67
CA VAL A 208 23.49 19.45 -0.57
C VAL A 208 23.80 20.94 -0.66
N LYS A 209 25.06 21.27 -0.89
CA LYS A 209 25.52 22.64 -1.08
C LYS A 209 24.89 23.31 -2.30
N GLY A 210 24.40 24.53 -2.13
CA GLY A 210 23.86 25.34 -3.22
C GLY A 210 22.45 24.99 -3.71
N THR A 211 21.93 23.78 -3.36
CA THR A 211 20.57 23.36 -3.72
C THR A 211 19.72 23.04 -2.50
N GLY A 212 20.31 22.42 -1.48
CA GLY A 212 19.65 22.08 -0.22
C GLY A 212 19.47 23.30 0.69
N THR A 213 18.24 23.50 1.18
CA THR A 213 17.95 24.56 2.16
C THR A 213 16.97 24.10 3.20
N ILE A 214 17.19 24.51 4.46
CA ILE A 214 16.29 24.23 5.58
C ILE A 214 15.96 25.55 6.27
N PHE A 215 14.70 25.97 6.30
CA PHE A 215 14.28 27.14 7.06
C PHE A 215 12.77 27.12 7.37
N LEU A 216 12.40 27.62 8.54
CA LEU A 216 10.99 27.75 8.93
C LEU A 216 10.26 28.83 8.16
N GLY A 217 10.97 29.91 7.78
CA GLY A 217 10.46 30.97 6.94
C GLY A 217 11.47 31.31 5.85
N GLY A 218 11.08 31.15 4.59
CA GLY A 218 11.96 31.49 3.46
C GLY A 218 12.23 32.98 3.31
N PRO A 219 13.19 33.40 2.45
CA PRO A 219 13.60 34.79 2.27
C PRO A 219 12.45 35.78 2.08
N PRO A 220 11.36 35.46 1.30
CA PRO A 220 10.22 36.37 1.18
C PRO A 220 9.49 36.64 2.49
N LEU A 221 9.36 35.61 3.35
CA LEU A 221 8.70 35.73 4.65
C LEU A 221 9.60 36.54 5.62
N VAL A 222 10.90 36.29 5.63
CA VAL A 222 11.87 37.03 6.43
C VAL A 222 11.81 38.53 6.06
N LYS A 223 11.87 38.83 4.76
CA LYS A 223 11.74 40.22 4.28
C LYS A 223 10.43 40.87 4.71
N ALA A 224 9.32 40.15 4.61
CA ALA A 224 8.01 40.69 5.02
C ALA A 224 7.90 40.92 6.53
N ALA A 225 8.52 40.04 7.34
CA ALA A 225 8.41 40.08 8.80
C ALA A 225 9.43 41.06 9.45
N THR A 226 10.65 41.13 8.94
CA THR A 226 11.77 41.86 9.57
C THR A 226 12.35 42.98 8.72
N GLY A 227 12.03 43.02 7.42
CA GLY A 227 12.66 43.90 6.45
C GLY A 227 14.05 43.45 5.97
N GLU A 228 14.57 42.36 6.49
CA GLU A 228 15.89 41.82 6.14
C GLU A 228 15.87 41.19 4.74
N GLU A 229 16.86 41.56 3.91
CA GLU A 229 17.12 40.90 2.62
C GLU A 229 18.24 39.89 2.78
N VAL A 230 17.92 38.61 2.62
CA VAL A 230 18.87 37.51 2.78
C VAL A 230 18.67 36.49 1.65
N SER A 231 19.77 35.90 1.15
CA SER A 231 19.68 34.81 0.18
C SER A 231 19.22 33.51 0.86
N ALA A 232 18.70 32.57 0.07
CA ALA A 232 18.31 31.26 0.60
C ALA A 232 19.50 30.48 1.18
N GLU A 233 20.67 30.58 0.55
CA GLU A 233 21.91 29.94 1.01
C GLU A 233 22.41 30.58 2.33
N ASP A 234 22.39 31.89 2.45
CA ASP A 234 22.82 32.59 3.68
C ASP A 234 21.83 32.41 4.84
N LEU A 235 20.54 32.21 4.52
CA LEU A 235 19.48 31.98 5.52
C LEU A 235 19.50 30.58 6.08
N GLY A 236 19.63 29.56 5.21
CA GLY A 236 19.49 28.17 5.63
C GLY A 236 20.09 27.15 4.65
N GLY A 237 21.21 27.52 4.00
CA GLY A 237 21.96 26.62 3.14
C GLY A 237 22.93 25.71 3.90
N ALA A 238 23.69 24.93 3.15
CA ALA A 238 24.56 23.89 3.69
C ALA A 238 25.60 24.42 4.67
N GLU A 239 26.25 25.54 4.35
CA GLU A 239 27.27 26.12 5.24
C GLU A 239 26.69 26.58 6.57
N VAL A 240 25.48 27.16 6.55
CA VAL A 240 24.78 27.57 7.78
C VAL A 240 24.48 26.35 8.65
N HIS A 241 23.92 25.29 8.07
CA HIS A 241 23.41 24.19 8.86
C HIS A 241 24.49 23.17 9.24
N ALA A 242 25.50 22.95 8.41
CA ALA A 242 26.58 22.04 8.75
C ALA A 242 27.66 22.66 9.67
N ARG A 243 27.80 24.03 9.68
CA ARG A 243 28.89 24.66 10.41
C ARG A 243 28.48 25.56 11.57
N ARG A 244 27.26 26.13 11.53
CA ARG A 244 26.84 27.13 12.53
C ARG A 244 25.70 26.62 13.41
N SER A 245 24.61 26.17 12.79
CA SER A 245 23.42 25.74 13.53
C SER A 245 23.47 24.30 13.99
N GLY A 246 24.23 23.43 13.29
CA GLY A 246 24.29 22.00 13.58
C GLY A 246 23.01 21.24 13.25
N VAL A 247 22.13 21.78 12.39
CA VAL A 247 20.92 21.08 11.95
C VAL A 247 21.24 19.99 10.95
N ALA A 248 22.29 20.12 10.16
CA ALA A 248 22.79 19.08 9.27
C ALA A 248 24.13 18.54 9.78
N ASP A 249 24.30 17.22 9.70
CA ASP A 249 25.50 16.52 10.18
C ASP A 249 26.57 16.43 9.08
N HIS A 250 26.13 16.38 7.82
CA HIS A 250 27.00 16.23 6.66
C HIS A 250 26.68 17.23 5.55
N GLU A 251 27.74 17.83 4.96
CA GLU A 251 27.65 18.64 3.75
C GLU A 251 27.99 17.78 2.54
N ALA A 252 27.10 17.71 1.56
CA ALA A 252 27.33 17.07 0.27
C ALA A 252 27.61 18.12 -0.82
N LEU A 253 28.48 17.79 -1.79
CA LEU A 253 28.83 18.67 -2.88
C LEU A 253 27.71 18.79 -3.93
N ASP A 254 27.00 17.68 -4.16
CA ASP A 254 25.92 17.52 -5.14
C ASP A 254 25.00 16.34 -4.74
N ASP A 255 23.99 16.08 -5.56
CA ASP A 255 23.04 14.99 -5.35
C ASP A 255 23.72 13.61 -5.29
N GLU A 256 24.73 13.35 -6.14
CA GLU A 256 25.47 12.08 -6.14
C GLU A 256 26.22 11.85 -4.83
N HIS A 257 26.90 12.90 -4.35
CA HIS A 257 27.61 12.82 -3.09
C HIS A 257 26.64 12.65 -1.90
N ALA A 258 25.46 13.30 -1.95
CA ALA A 258 24.45 13.11 -0.91
C ALA A 258 23.93 11.65 -0.87
N LEU A 259 23.68 11.06 -2.04
CA LEU A 259 23.28 9.65 -2.14
C LEU A 259 24.38 8.70 -1.63
N ALA A 260 25.64 8.97 -1.95
CA ALA A 260 26.77 8.19 -1.45
C ALA A 260 26.91 8.30 0.08
N LEU A 261 26.74 9.49 0.66
CA LEU A 261 26.71 9.67 2.12
C LEU A 261 25.53 8.95 2.76
N GLY A 262 24.34 9.04 2.16
CA GLY A 262 23.15 8.31 2.63
C GLY A 262 23.35 6.80 2.63
N ARG A 263 23.96 6.25 1.58
CA ARG A 263 24.35 4.83 1.52
C ARG A 263 25.35 4.48 2.64
N SER A 264 26.37 5.32 2.85
CA SER A 264 27.35 5.13 3.92
C SER A 264 26.70 5.13 5.30
N ILE A 265 25.74 6.04 5.57
CA ILE A 265 25.00 6.07 6.84
C ILE A 265 24.23 4.76 7.03
N VAL A 266 23.51 4.31 6.01
CA VAL A 266 22.76 3.04 6.08
C VAL A 266 23.67 1.84 6.32
N ALA A 267 24.85 1.81 5.67
CA ALA A 267 25.84 0.74 5.89
C ALA A 267 26.29 0.62 7.35
N HIS A 268 26.45 1.77 8.05
CA HIS A 268 26.89 1.80 9.45
C HIS A 268 25.78 1.48 10.46
N LEU A 269 24.52 1.32 10.03
CA LEU A 269 23.45 0.89 10.94
C LEU A 269 23.65 -0.54 11.44
N GLU A 270 24.37 -1.39 10.68
CA GLU A 270 24.68 -2.79 11.00
C GLU A 270 23.47 -3.60 11.49
N ARG A 271 22.28 -3.30 10.98
CA ARG A 271 21.02 -3.90 11.44
C ARG A 271 20.84 -5.31 10.89
N LYS A 272 20.46 -6.21 11.79
CA LYS A 272 20.04 -7.56 11.42
C LYS A 272 18.56 -7.74 11.77
N PRO A 273 17.74 -8.33 10.89
CA PRO A 273 16.38 -8.69 11.23
C PRO A 273 16.37 -9.74 12.35
N PRO A 274 15.35 -9.77 13.21
CA PRO A 274 15.20 -10.83 14.21
C PRO A 274 15.09 -12.18 13.51
N ALA A 275 15.61 -13.24 14.14
CA ALA A 275 15.44 -14.59 13.62
C ALA A 275 13.96 -14.97 13.66
N PRO A 276 13.35 -15.40 12.56
CA PRO A 276 12.00 -15.88 12.56
C PRO A 276 11.87 -17.17 13.40
N PRO A 277 10.69 -17.47 13.97
CA PRO A 277 10.48 -18.65 14.81
C PRO A 277 10.45 -19.98 14.02
N TRP A 278 10.61 -19.94 12.72
CA TRP A 278 10.58 -21.09 11.82
C TRP A 278 11.63 -20.92 10.70
N TYR A 279 11.96 -22.01 10.01
CA TYR A 279 12.93 -22.00 8.92
C TYR A 279 12.30 -21.48 7.62
N ARG A 280 13.04 -20.66 6.87
CA ARG A 280 12.75 -20.40 5.46
C ARG A 280 13.24 -21.61 4.65
N HIS A 281 12.34 -22.17 3.84
CA HIS A 281 12.68 -23.25 2.91
C HIS A 281 13.37 -22.69 1.65
N ALA A 282 13.99 -23.58 0.88
CA ALA A 282 14.42 -23.19 -0.46
C ALA A 282 13.19 -22.81 -1.30
N PRO A 283 13.19 -21.66 -1.99
CA PRO A 283 12.09 -21.27 -2.87
C PRO A 283 11.89 -22.28 -3.99
N GLU A 284 10.63 -22.56 -4.31
CA GLU A 284 10.27 -23.39 -5.44
C GLU A 284 9.19 -22.70 -6.27
N GLU A 285 9.32 -22.76 -7.60
CA GLU A 285 8.26 -22.24 -8.46
C GLU A 285 7.01 -23.12 -8.38
N PRO A 286 5.80 -22.52 -8.53
CA PRO A 286 4.58 -23.30 -8.68
C PRO A 286 4.67 -24.28 -9.85
N VAL A 287 4.12 -25.47 -9.69
CA VAL A 287 4.05 -26.48 -10.78
C VAL A 287 2.99 -26.09 -11.82
N VAL A 288 1.96 -25.36 -11.38
CA VAL A 288 0.87 -24.87 -12.22
C VAL A 288 1.24 -23.53 -12.82
N ASP A 289 1.11 -23.41 -14.15
CA ASP A 289 1.48 -22.21 -14.90
C ASP A 289 0.74 -20.96 -14.40
N ALA A 290 1.51 -19.94 -14.04
CA ALA A 290 1.02 -18.64 -13.56
C ALA A 290 0.11 -17.92 -14.58
N ALA A 291 0.30 -18.13 -15.89
CA ALA A 291 -0.54 -17.52 -16.93
C ALA A 291 -2.04 -17.84 -16.75
N GLY A 292 -2.35 -18.98 -16.13
CA GLY A 292 -3.73 -19.32 -15.77
C GLY A 292 -4.39 -18.43 -14.71
N LEU A 293 -3.67 -17.51 -14.04
CA LEU A 293 -4.27 -16.50 -13.16
C LEU A 293 -5.26 -15.61 -13.90
N TYR A 294 -4.94 -15.23 -15.14
CA TYR A 294 -5.85 -14.42 -15.95
C TYR A 294 -7.12 -15.17 -16.35
N ALA A 295 -7.02 -16.49 -16.57
CA ALA A 295 -8.15 -17.34 -16.90
C ALA A 295 -9.06 -17.62 -15.68
N ALA A 296 -8.50 -17.60 -14.47
CA ALA A 296 -9.22 -17.97 -13.24
C ALA A 296 -10.29 -16.95 -12.84
N ILE A 297 -10.23 -15.71 -13.33
CA ILE A 297 -11.17 -14.65 -13.00
C ILE A 297 -12.24 -14.52 -14.08
N SER A 298 -13.46 -14.99 -13.77
CA SER A 298 -14.56 -14.92 -14.72
C SER A 298 -14.93 -13.48 -15.12
N ALA A 299 -15.27 -13.29 -16.39
CA ALA A 299 -15.91 -12.07 -16.87
C ALA A 299 -17.31 -11.87 -16.26
N ASP A 300 -17.99 -12.94 -15.91
CA ASP A 300 -19.27 -12.89 -15.21
C ASP A 300 -19.01 -12.80 -13.69
N THR A 301 -19.23 -11.59 -13.15
CA THR A 301 -19.03 -11.31 -11.70
C THR A 301 -19.98 -12.09 -10.78
N ARG A 302 -21.00 -12.75 -11.32
CA ARG A 302 -21.90 -13.63 -10.55
C ARG A 302 -21.31 -15.00 -10.31
N ARG A 303 -20.25 -15.38 -11.02
CA ARG A 303 -19.57 -16.65 -10.83
C ARG A 303 -18.55 -16.54 -9.70
N SER A 304 -18.45 -17.60 -8.89
CA SER A 304 -17.41 -17.68 -7.87
C SER A 304 -16.02 -17.79 -8.53
N VAL A 305 -15.03 -17.21 -7.88
CA VAL A 305 -13.63 -17.34 -8.30
C VAL A 305 -13.08 -18.65 -7.76
N PRO A 306 -12.54 -19.54 -8.59
CA PRO A 306 -11.98 -20.80 -8.13
C PRO A 306 -10.66 -20.56 -7.38
N VAL A 307 -10.74 -20.16 -6.12
CA VAL A 307 -9.58 -19.68 -5.34
C VAL A 307 -8.47 -20.72 -5.19
N ARG A 308 -8.79 -22.03 -5.26
CA ARG A 308 -7.76 -23.08 -5.28
C ARG A 308 -6.88 -23.03 -6.54
N GLU A 309 -7.43 -22.58 -7.66
CA GLU A 309 -6.65 -22.32 -8.89
C GLU A 309 -5.67 -21.17 -8.71
N ILE A 310 -6.09 -20.12 -7.96
CA ILE A 310 -5.22 -18.99 -7.62
C ILE A 310 -4.13 -19.45 -6.66
N ILE A 311 -4.50 -20.12 -5.55
CA ILE A 311 -3.54 -20.64 -4.57
C ILE A 311 -2.49 -21.52 -5.24
N ALA A 312 -2.89 -22.42 -6.14
CA ALA A 312 -1.98 -23.33 -6.84
C ALA A 312 -0.89 -22.60 -7.65
N ARG A 313 -1.15 -21.36 -8.10
CA ARG A 313 -0.25 -20.54 -8.89
C ARG A 313 0.59 -19.56 -8.07
N LEU A 314 0.33 -19.47 -6.78
CA LEU A 314 1.05 -18.58 -5.87
C LEU A 314 2.02 -19.31 -4.96
N VAL A 315 1.71 -20.56 -4.58
CA VAL A 315 2.45 -21.29 -3.55
C VAL A 315 3.51 -22.22 -4.12
N ASP A 316 4.58 -22.40 -3.36
CA ASP A 316 5.74 -23.20 -3.71
C ASP A 316 5.36 -24.64 -4.07
N GLY A 317 5.79 -25.08 -5.26
CA GLY A 317 5.49 -26.40 -5.80
C GLY A 317 4.01 -26.70 -5.88
N SER A 318 3.15 -25.68 -5.92
CA SER A 318 1.67 -25.80 -5.85
C SER A 318 1.19 -26.64 -4.66
N ARG A 319 1.97 -26.70 -3.57
CA ARG A 319 1.66 -27.49 -2.38
C ARG A 319 0.84 -26.70 -1.37
N PHE A 320 -0.31 -27.27 -0.99
CA PHE A 320 -1.23 -26.64 -0.06
C PHE A 320 -1.79 -27.67 0.92
N HIS A 321 -1.65 -27.41 2.23
CA HIS A 321 -2.25 -28.22 3.28
C HIS A 321 -3.56 -27.58 3.72
N GLU A 322 -4.65 -27.95 3.05
CA GLU A 322 -5.98 -27.39 3.32
C GLU A 322 -6.49 -27.82 4.69
N PHE A 323 -6.98 -26.86 5.46
CA PHE A 323 -7.57 -27.06 6.78
C PHE A 323 -9.09 -27.11 6.68
N LYS A 324 -9.71 -28.15 7.25
CA LYS A 324 -11.16 -28.40 7.25
C LYS A 324 -11.80 -28.28 5.85
N PRO A 325 -11.35 -29.06 4.84
CA PRO A 325 -11.87 -28.94 3.47
C PRO A 325 -13.36 -29.23 3.33
N LEU A 326 -13.94 -30.04 4.24
CA LEU A 326 -15.35 -30.48 4.22
C LEU A 326 -16.27 -29.64 5.14
N TYR A 327 -15.74 -28.56 5.76
CA TYR A 327 -16.53 -27.72 6.66
C TYR A 327 -16.32 -26.25 6.30
N GLY A 328 -17.41 -25.48 6.20
CA GLY A 328 -17.34 -24.06 5.82
C GLY A 328 -16.68 -23.88 4.44
N GLU A 329 -17.12 -24.62 3.45
CA GLU A 329 -16.45 -24.78 2.15
C GLU A 329 -16.28 -23.49 1.36
N THR A 330 -17.11 -22.46 1.65
CA THR A 330 -17.02 -21.15 1.01
C THR A 330 -15.87 -20.28 1.52
N LEU A 331 -15.08 -20.76 2.47
CA LEU A 331 -13.81 -20.20 2.88
C LEU A 331 -12.73 -21.30 2.82
N VAL A 332 -11.81 -21.17 1.91
CA VAL A 332 -10.65 -22.06 1.80
C VAL A 332 -9.56 -21.56 2.74
N THR A 333 -9.06 -22.45 3.60
CA THR A 333 -7.99 -22.11 4.56
C THR A 333 -6.93 -23.20 4.53
N GLY A 334 -5.66 -22.84 4.66
CA GLY A 334 -4.57 -23.82 4.71
C GLY A 334 -3.19 -23.23 4.80
N PHE A 335 -2.22 -24.09 5.07
CA PHE A 335 -0.80 -23.74 5.16
C PHE A 335 -0.07 -24.04 3.86
N ALA A 336 0.86 -23.16 3.50
CA ALA A 336 1.71 -23.27 2.32
C ALA A 336 3.05 -22.56 2.54
N HIS A 337 3.84 -22.47 1.46
CA HIS A 337 5.02 -21.60 1.39
C HIS A 337 4.90 -20.68 0.17
N ILE A 338 5.37 -19.46 0.29
CA ILE A 338 5.56 -18.51 -0.80
C ILE A 338 7.01 -18.06 -0.75
N ASP A 339 7.77 -18.35 -1.78
CA ASP A 339 9.20 -18.06 -1.86
C ASP A 339 9.98 -18.56 -0.63
N GLY A 340 9.65 -19.78 -0.20
CA GLY A 340 10.21 -20.42 0.98
C GLY A 340 9.65 -19.94 2.34
N TRP A 341 8.89 -18.85 2.37
CA TRP A 341 8.26 -18.33 3.59
C TRP A 341 6.99 -19.10 3.94
N PRO A 342 6.83 -19.61 5.17
CA PRO A 342 5.58 -20.23 5.57
C PRO A 342 4.47 -19.20 5.67
N VAL A 343 3.30 -19.53 5.15
CA VAL A 343 2.10 -18.68 5.14
C VAL A 343 0.86 -19.47 5.50
N ALA A 344 -0.09 -18.80 6.13
CA ALA A 344 -1.44 -19.31 6.40
C ALA A 344 -2.42 -18.53 5.52
N ILE A 345 -3.03 -19.20 4.55
CA ILE A 345 -3.87 -18.58 3.53
C ILE A 345 -5.34 -18.72 3.90
N LEU A 346 -6.09 -17.62 3.83
CA LEU A 346 -7.56 -17.58 3.86
C LEU A 346 -8.04 -17.00 2.53
N ALA A 347 -8.88 -17.74 1.80
CA ALA A 347 -9.35 -17.33 0.49
C ALA A 347 -10.87 -17.56 0.36
N ASN A 348 -11.61 -16.56 -0.10
CA ASN A 348 -13.04 -16.69 -0.32
C ASN A 348 -13.34 -17.53 -1.55
N ASP A 349 -14.26 -18.47 -1.40
CA ASP A 349 -14.86 -19.27 -2.49
C ASP A 349 -16.39 -19.14 -2.42
N GLY A 350 -16.90 -17.93 -2.40
CA GLY A 350 -18.30 -17.58 -2.31
C GLY A 350 -18.68 -16.73 -1.09
N ILE A 351 -19.97 -16.81 -0.69
CA ILE A 351 -20.55 -16.08 0.44
C ILE A 351 -20.05 -16.66 1.76
N LEU A 352 -19.83 -15.84 2.79
CA LEU A 352 -19.51 -16.29 4.13
C LEU A 352 -20.76 -16.70 4.90
N PHE A 353 -20.73 -17.90 5.45
CA PHE A 353 -21.72 -18.45 6.37
C PHE A 353 -21.15 -18.56 7.79
N SER A 354 -21.99 -18.90 8.76
CA SER A 354 -21.55 -19.16 10.15
C SER A 354 -20.40 -20.18 10.19
N GLN A 355 -20.51 -21.29 9.47
CA GLN A 355 -19.46 -22.32 9.42
C GLN A 355 -18.15 -21.79 8.85
N SER A 356 -18.21 -20.96 7.78
CA SER A 356 -17.04 -20.33 7.20
C SER A 356 -16.36 -19.39 8.19
N SER A 357 -17.15 -18.62 8.95
CA SER A 357 -16.66 -17.70 9.97
C SER A 357 -15.98 -18.42 11.14
N LEU A 358 -16.59 -19.48 11.63
CA LEU A 358 -16.03 -20.33 12.70
C LEU A 358 -14.74 -21.02 12.26
N LYS A 359 -14.71 -21.53 11.02
CA LYS A 359 -13.50 -22.12 10.41
C LYS A 359 -12.38 -21.09 10.32
N GLY A 360 -12.69 -19.90 9.83
CA GLY A 360 -11.73 -18.81 9.66
C GLY A 360 -11.15 -18.36 11.01
N ALA A 361 -11.99 -18.15 12.03
CA ALA A 361 -11.54 -17.78 13.37
C ALA A 361 -10.60 -18.84 13.95
N HIS A 362 -10.98 -20.11 13.95
CA HIS A 362 -10.13 -21.19 14.42
C HIS A 362 -8.80 -21.29 13.65
N PHE A 363 -8.83 -21.11 12.33
CA PHE A 363 -7.62 -21.16 11.52
C PHE A 363 -6.66 -20.00 11.82
N ILE A 364 -7.18 -18.80 12.06
CA ILE A 364 -6.39 -17.63 12.47
C ILE A 364 -5.73 -17.87 13.83
N GLU A 365 -6.47 -18.41 14.81
CA GLU A 365 -5.91 -18.79 16.12
C GLU A 365 -4.75 -19.78 15.97
N LEU A 366 -4.92 -20.80 15.14
CA LEU A 366 -3.88 -21.80 14.87
C LEU A 366 -2.64 -21.19 14.19
N ALA A 367 -2.83 -20.29 13.22
CA ALA A 367 -1.73 -19.57 12.57
C ALA A 367 -1.00 -18.65 13.55
N CYS A 368 -1.72 -17.91 14.40
CA CYS A 368 -1.15 -17.04 15.43
C CYS A 368 -0.34 -17.84 16.46
N GLN A 369 -0.83 -19.00 16.91
CA GLN A 369 -0.10 -19.89 17.82
C GLN A 369 1.23 -20.33 17.21
N ARG A 370 1.26 -20.59 15.91
CA ARG A 370 2.46 -20.96 15.16
C ARG A 370 3.31 -19.78 14.70
N ARG A 371 2.87 -18.55 14.97
CA ARG A 371 3.48 -17.30 14.51
C ARG A 371 3.65 -17.21 12.99
N ILE A 372 2.78 -17.86 12.22
CA ILE A 372 2.80 -17.89 10.75
C ILE A 372 2.03 -16.67 10.20
N PRO A 373 2.59 -15.89 9.27
CA PRO A 373 1.92 -14.79 8.61
C PRO A 373 0.62 -15.21 7.91
N LEU A 374 -0.39 -14.35 7.95
CA LEU A 374 -1.69 -14.56 7.32
C LEU A 374 -1.73 -13.88 5.94
N VAL A 375 -2.19 -14.60 4.92
CA VAL A 375 -2.45 -14.08 3.58
C VAL A 375 -3.94 -14.23 3.27
N PHE A 376 -4.61 -13.12 3.02
CA PHE A 376 -6.03 -13.06 2.66
C PHE A 376 -6.17 -12.81 1.16
N LEU A 377 -6.76 -13.76 0.44
CA LEU A 377 -7.16 -13.62 -0.95
C LEU A 377 -8.66 -13.28 -0.95
N GLN A 378 -8.97 -12.00 -1.13
CA GLN A 378 -10.29 -11.47 -0.88
C GLN A 378 -11.12 -11.39 -2.16
N ASN A 379 -12.18 -12.20 -2.24
CA ASN A 379 -13.27 -12.08 -3.20
C ASN A 379 -14.59 -12.29 -2.45
N ILE A 380 -15.03 -11.27 -1.72
CA ILE A 380 -16.17 -11.36 -0.82
C ILE A 380 -17.36 -10.59 -1.35
N THR A 381 -18.51 -11.24 -1.47
CA THR A 381 -19.80 -10.63 -1.81
C THR A 381 -20.60 -10.22 -0.57
N GLY A 382 -20.23 -10.73 0.61
CA GLY A 382 -20.85 -10.44 1.90
C GLY A 382 -21.06 -11.70 2.75
N PHE A 383 -21.58 -11.50 3.95
CA PHE A 383 -22.14 -12.58 4.75
C PHE A 383 -23.53 -12.94 4.23
N MET A 384 -23.93 -14.19 4.41
CA MET A 384 -25.29 -14.63 4.08
C MET A 384 -26.30 -13.88 4.94
N VAL A 385 -27.42 -13.50 4.34
CA VAL A 385 -28.51 -12.76 5.00
C VAL A 385 -29.81 -13.59 4.94
N GLY A 386 -30.71 -13.32 5.87
CA GLY A 386 -32.02 -13.95 5.90
C GLY A 386 -32.40 -14.44 7.30
N ARG A 387 -33.71 -14.59 7.53
CA ARG A 387 -34.28 -14.90 8.86
C ARG A 387 -33.64 -16.12 9.53
N GLU A 388 -33.39 -17.18 8.77
CA GLU A 388 -32.80 -18.42 9.28
C GLU A 388 -31.35 -18.22 9.73
N TYR A 389 -30.56 -17.47 8.94
CA TYR A 389 -29.16 -17.18 9.23
C TYR A 389 -29.01 -16.25 10.41
N GLU A 390 -29.85 -15.21 10.50
CA GLU A 390 -29.87 -14.30 11.66
C GLU A 390 -30.26 -15.05 12.95
N ALA A 391 -31.32 -15.87 12.90
CA ALA A 391 -31.73 -16.69 14.02
C ALA A 391 -30.69 -17.76 14.39
N GLY A 392 -29.92 -18.25 13.39
CA GLY A 392 -28.80 -19.17 13.57
C GLY A 392 -27.54 -18.55 14.15
N GLY A 393 -27.50 -17.21 14.31
CA GLY A 393 -26.40 -16.49 14.96
C GLY A 393 -25.26 -16.08 14.03
N ILE A 394 -25.52 -15.83 12.74
CA ILE A 394 -24.49 -15.43 11.76
C ILE A 394 -23.75 -14.15 12.19
N ALA A 395 -24.44 -13.19 12.80
CA ALA A 395 -23.83 -11.96 13.32
C ALA A 395 -22.79 -12.28 14.41
N LYS A 396 -23.11 -13.20 15.32
CA LYS A 396 -22.22 -13.66 16.39
C LYS A 396 -21.02 -14.41 15.83
N ASP A 397 -21.23 -15.31 14.88
CA ASP A 397 -20.17 -16.13 14.30
C ASP A 397 -19.28 -15.29 13.36
N GLY A 398 -19.88 -14.37 12.59
CA GLY A 398 -19.13 -13.38 11.81
C GLY A 398 -18.25 -12.48 12.69
N ALA A 399 -18.78 -12.04 13.84
CA ALA A 399 -18.03 -11.24 14.83
C ALA A 399 -16.81 -12.01 15.38
N LYS A 400 -16.87 -13.33 15.53
CA LYS A 400 -15.70 -14.15 15.93
C LYS A 400 -14.57 -14.05 14.89
N LEU A 401 -14.90 -14.20 13.60
CA LEU A 401 -13.93 -14.06 12.53
C LEU A 401 -13.32 -12.66 12.52
N VAL A 402 -14.16 -11.62 12.58
CA VAL A 402 -13.73 -10.22 12.61
C VAL A 402 -12.84 -9.94 13.83
N THR A 403 -13.18 -10.48 15.00
CA THR A 403 -12.36 -10.36 16.22
C THR A 403 -11.01 -11.06 16.05
N ALA A 404 -10.99 -12.27 15.50
CA ALA A 404 -9.75 -13.00 15.25
C ALA A 404 -8.83 -12.22 14.29
N VAL A 405 -9.36 -11.67 13.21
CA VAL A 405 -8.61 -10.83 12.26
C VAL A 405 -8.05 -9.58 12.94
N ALA A 406 -8.89 -8.89 13.73
CA ALA A 406 -8.52 -7.64 14.39
C ALA A 406 -7.40 -7.83 15.43
N THR A 407 -7.45 -8.95 16.17
CA THR A 407 -6.53 -9.22 17.27
C THR A 407 -5.30 -10.05 16.89
N ALA A 408 -5.27 -10.62 15.68
CA ALA A 408 -4.09 -11.33 15.17
C ALA A 408 -2.86 -10.42 15.13
N ALA A 409 -1.83 -10.79 15.87
CA ALA A 409 -0.57 -10.03 15.96
C ALA A 409 0.49 -10.48 14.94
N VAL A 410 0.27 -11.58 14.23
CA VAL A 410 1.11 -12.00 13.10
C VAL A 410 0.93 -11.05 11.92
N PRO A 411 1.96 -10.87 11.06
CA PRO A 411 1.82 -10.07 9.85
C PRO A 411 0.63 -10.53 8.99
N LYS A 412 -0.19 -9.59 8.54
CA LYS A 412 -1.35 -9.82 7.66
C LYS A 412 -1.09 -9.19 6.30
N PHE A 413 -1.40 -9.92 5.24
CA PHE A 413 -1.30 -9.45 3.85
C PHE A 413 -2.65 -9.69 3.18
N THR A 414 -3.14 -8.70 2.45
CA THR A 414 -4.42 -8.82 1.75
C THR A 414 -4.24 -8.54 0.27
N VAL A 415 -4.81 -9.39 -0.57
CA VAL A 415 -4.94 -9.16 -2.01
C VAL A 415 -6.41 -9.21 -2.38
N LEU A 416 -6.95 -8.09 -2.85
CA LEU A 416 -8.29 -8.04 -3.42
C LEU A 416 -8.22 -8.64 -4.84
N ILE A 417 -8.68 -9.87 -4.97
CA ILE A 417 -8.67 -10.61 -6.24
C ILE A 417 -10.00 -10.47 -7.01
N GLY A 418 -11.00 -9.85 -6.37
CA GLY A 418 -12.34 -9.65 -6.92
C GLY A 418 -13.16 -8.68 -6.08
N GLY A 419 -14.37 -9.05 -5.70
CA GLY A 419 -15.25 -8.23 -4.88
C GLY A 419 -14.77 -8.05 -3.44
N SER A 420 -15.05 -6.88 -2.88
CA SER A 420 -14.81 -6.55 -1.46
C SER A 420 -15.99 -5.75 -0.94
N PHE A 421 -17.05 -6.44 -0.48
CA PHE A 421 -18.31 -5.81 -0.14
C PHE A 421 -18.70 -6.01 1.32
N GLY A 422 -19.18 -4.92 1.93
CA GLY A 422 -19.76 -4.90 3.27
C GLY A 422 -18.85 -5.40 4.37
N ALA A 423 -19.44 -5.97 5.42
CA ALA A 423 -18.70 -6.48 6.58
C ALA A 423 -17.79 -7.69 6.26
N GLY A 424 -17.98 -8.34 5.10
CA GLY A 424 -17.06 -9.37 4.61
C GLY A 424 -15.64 -8.83 4.41
N ASN A 425 -15.49 -7.56 4.00
CA ASN A 425 -14.21 -6.87 3.95
C ASN A 425 -13.47 -6.92 5.30
N TYR A 426 -14.19 -6.77 6.41
CA TYR A 426 -13.63 -6.80 7.76
C TYR A 426 -13.14 -8.20 8.15
N GLY A 427 -13.93 -9.23 7.87
CA GLY A 427 -13.57 -10.62 8.11
C GLY A 427 -12.42 -11.14 7.25
N MET A 428 -12.09 -10.44 6.17
CA MET A 428 -11.00 -10.76 5.25
C MET A 428 -9.86 -9.73 5.29
N ALA A 429 -9.63 -9.08 6.44
CA ALA A 429 -8.55 -8.14 6.67
C ALA A 429 -8.48 -6.98 5.66
N GLY A 430 -9.59 -6.29 5.45
CA GLY A 430 -9.61 -5.05 4.68
C GLY A 430 -8.77 -3.94 5.31
N ARG A 431 -8.66 -2.79 4.63
CA ARG A 431 -7.75 -1.68 5.01
C ARG A 431 -7.87 -1.25 6.47
N ALA A 432 -9.09 -1.19 7.01
CA ALA A 432 -9.35 -0.78 8.40
C ALA A 432 -8.83 -1.78 9.46
N TYR A 433 -8.44 -2.99 9.04
CA TYR A 433 -7.90 -4.04 9.93
C TYR A 433 -6.37 -4.12 9.88
N SER A 434 -5.74 -3.06 9.40
CA SER A 434 -4.29 -2.85 9.41
C SER A 434 -3.48 -4.05 8.90
N PRO A 435 -3.75 -4.55 7.67
CA PRO A 435 -2.80 -5.46 7.06
C PRO A 435 -1.47 -4.73 6.84
N ARG A 436 -0.35 -5.45 6.96
CA ARG A 436 0.98 -4.91 6.65
C ARG A 436 1.00 -4.31 5.25
N PHE A 437 0.38 -5.02 4.30
CA PHE A 437 0.15 -4.55 2.94
C PHE A 437 -1.21 -5.03 2.45
N LEU A 438 -1.81 -4.20 1.62
CA LEU A 438 -3.04 -4.52 0.89
C LEU A 438 -2.86 -4.13 -0.57
N TRP A 439 -2.91 -5.09 -1.46
CA TRP A 439 -2.88 -4.86 -2.91
C TRP A 439 -4.20 -5.24 -3.56
N THR A 440 -4.41 -4.70 -4.74
CA THR A 440 -5.67 -4.81 -5.47
C THR A 440 -5.40 -5.27 -6.90
N TRP A 441 -6.15 -6.25 -7.41
CA TRP A 441 -6.12 -6.61 -8.82
C TRP A 441 -6.97 -5.65 -9.65
N PRO A 442 -6.67 -5.43 -10.95
CA PRO A 442 -7.37 -4.43 -11.76
C PRO A 442 -8.86 -4.72 -12.03
N ASN A 443 -9.30 -5.98 -11.83
CA ASN A 443 -10.71 -6.40 -11.95
C ASN A 443 -11.54 -6.20 -10.68
N SER A 444 -10.93 -5.82 -9.57
CA SER A 444 -11.62 -5.79 -8.26
C SER A 444 -12.61 -4.64 -8.14
N ARG A 445 -13.53 -4.79 -7.20
CA ARG A 445 -14.53 -3.78 -6.83
C ARG A 445 -14.68 -3.73 -5.32
N ILE A 446 -14.76 -2.51 -4.77
CA ILE A 446 -14.94 -2.28 -3.34
C ILE A 446 -16.08 -1.30 -3.07
N SER A 447 -17.04 -1.68 -2.24
CA SER A 447 -18.10 -0.79 -1.75
C SER A 447 -18.83 -1.44 -0.56
N VAL A 448 -19.81 -0.72 0.01
CA VAL A 448 -20.63 -1.25 1.11
C VAL A 448 -21.48 -2.45 0.68
N MET A 449 -21.88 -2.50 -0.60
CA MET A 449 -22.58 -3.62 -1.25
C MET A 449 -22.44 -3.50 -2.76
N GLY A 450 -22.74 -4.55 -3.51
CA GLY A 450 -22.71 -4.49 -4.97
C GLY A 450 -23.67 -3.43 -5.53
N GLY A 451 -23.28 -2.72 -6.60
CA GLY A 451 -24.08 -1.64 -7.20
C GLY A 451 -25.52 -2.04 -7.53
N PRO A 452 -25.78 -3.18 -8.21
CA PRO A 452 -27.15 -3.64 -8.47
C PRO A 452 -27.97 -3.89 -7.20
N GLN A 453 -27.34 -4.39 -6.14
CA GLN A 453 -28.00 -4.58 -4.84
C GLN A 453 -28.33 -3.24 -4.18
N ALA A 454 -27.41 -2.28 -4.21
CA ALA A 454 -27.63 -0.94 -3.67
C ALA A 454 -28.77 -0.21 -4.40
N ALA A 455 -28.78 -0.23 -5.72
CA ALA A 455 -29.83 0.35 -6.53
C ALA A 455 -31.21 -0.23 -6.18
N ARG A 456 -31.29 -1.57 -6.08
CA ARG A 456 -32.52 -2.27 -5.70
C ARG A 456 -32.98 -1.95 -4.28
N VAL A 457 -32.08 -1.86 -3.30
CA VAL A 457 -32.41 -1.49 -1.92
C VAL A 457 -32.96 -0.07 -1.89
N LEU A 458 -32.31 0.89 -2.54
CA LEU A 458 -32.72 2.29 -2.56
C LEU A 458 -34.05 2.50 -3.31
N SER A 459 -34.29 1.78 -4.42
CA SER A 459 -35.58 1.84 -5.12
C SER A 459 -36.70 1.23 -4.26
N THR A 460 -36.44 0.16 -3.52
CA THR A 460 -37.39 -0.45 -2.58
C THR A 460 -37.73 0.50 -1.43
N VAL A 461 -36.73 1.19 -0.86
CA VAL A 461 -36.94 2.18 0.22
C VAL A 461 -37.72 3.40 -0.26
N ARG A 462 -37.51 3.83 -1.51
CA ARG A 462 -38.27 4.93 -2.10
C ARG A 462 -39.76 4.59 -2.24
N GLY A 463 -40.09 3.33 -2.49
CA GLY A 463 -41.47 2.84 -2.65
C GLY A 463 -41.90 2.70 -4.09
N ASP A 464 -43.19 2.91 -4.37
CA ASP A 464 -43.79 2.64 -5.69
C ASP A 464 -43.29 3.60 -6.77
N PHE A 465 -43.03 3.03 -7.95
CA PHE A 465 -42.71 3.74 -9.17
C PHE A 465 -43.88 3.60 -10.13
N PRO A 466 -44.27 4.69 -10.82
CA PRO A 466 -45.36 4.64 -11.82
C PRO A 466 -45.11 3.66 -12.97
N SER A 467 -43.81 3.41 -13.28
CA SER A 467 -43.41 2.49 -14.33
C SER A 467 -42.03 1.89 -14.07
N GLU A 468 -41.72 0.77 -14.72
CA GLU A 468 -40.39 0.17 -14.70
C GLU A 468 -39.33 1.13 -15.28
N ALA A 469 -39.66 1.87 -16.33
CA ALA A 469 -38.77 2.86 -16.91
C ALA A 469 -38.37 3.98 -15.92
N GLU A 470 -39.31 4.42 -15.06
CA GLU A 470 -39.01 5.42 -14.03
C GLU A 470 -38.15 4.83 -12.88
N ARG A 471 -38.36 3.56 -12.55
CA ARG A 471 -37.47 2.85 -11.59
C ARG A 471 -36.05 2.73 -12.17
N ASP A 472 -35.92 2.31 -13.42
CA ASP A 472 -34.62 2.15 -14.08
C ASP A 472 -33.91 3.52 -14.22
N ALA A 473 -34.63 4.57 -14.52
CA ALA A 473 -34.10 5.94 -14.53
C ALA A 473 -33.63 6.41 -13.15
N PHE A 474 -34.27 5.97 -12.08
CA PHE A 474 -33.81 6.21 -10.69
C PHE A 474 -32.59 5.38 -10.31
N GLU A 475 -32.54 4.12 -10.73
CA GLU A 475 -31.45 3.19 -10.42
C GLU A 475 -30.16 3.50 -11.20
N ALA A 476 -30.26 4.00 -12.43
CA ALA A 476 -29.12 4.25 -13.32
C ALA A 476 -28.00 5.14 -12.72
N PRO A 477 -28.27 6.33 -12.14
CA PRO A 477 -27.22 7.16 -11.54
C PRO A 477 -26.58 6.51 -10.29
N ILE A 478 -27.33 5.65 -9.59
CA ILE A 478 -26.81 4.89 -8.44
C ILE A 478 -25.80 3.86 -8.95
N LEU A 479 -26.16 3.11 -9.98
CA LEU A 479 -25.28 2.13 -10.61
C LEU A 479 -23.99 2.78 -11.13
N GLU A 480 -24.11 3.91 -11.82
CA GLU A 480 -22.95 4.67 -12.32
C GLU A 480 -22.03 5.12 -11.19
N THR A 481 -22.59 5.63 -10.08
CA THR A 481 -21.82 6.05 -8.92
C THR A 481 -21.07 4.87 -8.28
N TYR A 482 -21.75 3.73 -8.08
CA TYR A 482 -21.12 2.54 -7.49
C TYR A 482 -20.05 1.94 -8.42
N GLU A 483 -20.25 1.97 -9.75
CA GLU A 483 -19.23 1.50 -10.70
C GLU A 483 -17.99 2.39 -10.67
N ARG A 484 -18.17 3.71 -10.69
CA ARG A 484 -17.08 4.69 -10.63
C ARG A 484 -16.32 4.60 -9.31
N GLU A 485 -17.04 4.67 -8.18
CA GLU A 485 -16.43 4.75 -6.84
C GLU A 485 -15.96 3.40 -6.31
N GLY A 486 -16.53 2.30 -6.82
CA GLY A 486 -16.08 0.95 -6.52
C GLY A 486 -14.85 0.50 -7.31
N SER A 487 -14.39 1.29 -8.29
CA SER A 487 -13.28 0.89 -9.15
C SER A 487 -11.93 0.86 -8.40
N PRO A 488 -11.00 -0.01 -8.78
CA PRO A 488 -9.67 -0.07 -8.15
C PRO A 488 -8.89 1.24 -8.33
N TYR A 489 -9.10 1.96 -9.44
CA TYR A 489 -8.44 3.25 -9.68
C TYR A 489 -8.96 4.37 -8.77
N PHE A 490 -10.25 4.37 -8.46
CA PHE A 490 -10.80 5.30 -7.47
C PHE A 490 -10.28 5.03 -6.06
N ALA A 491 -10.16 3.75 -5.71
CA ALA A 491 -9.65 3.28 -4.43
C ALA A 491 -8.16 3.62 -4.23
N THR A 492 -7.31 3.25 -5.21
CA THR A 492 -5.87 3.48 -5.13
C THR A 492 -5.51 4.97 -5.15
N ALA A 493 -6.26 5.80 -5.91
CA ALA A 493 -6.10 7.24 -5.90
C ALA A 493 -6.28 7.85 -4.50
N ARG A 494 -7.05 7.19 -3.64
CA ARG A 494 -7.36 7.59 -2.25
C ARG A 494 -6.60 6.80 -1.19
N LEU A 495 -5.63 5.98 -1.60
CA LEU A 495 -4.82 5.12 -0.73
C LEU A 495 -5.66 4.14 0.11
N TRP A 496 -6.73 3.57 -0.47
CA TRP A 496 -7.44 2.46 0.17
C TRP A 496 -6.69 1.14 0.03
N ASP A 497 -5.66 1.13 -0.80
CA ASP A 497 -4.69 0.05 -0.98
C ASP A 497 -3.25 0.60 -1.00
N ASP A 498 -2.28 -0.28 -1.15
CA ASP A 498 -0.86 0.05 -1.34
C ASP A 498 -0.45 -0.05 -2.81
N GLY A 499 -1.42 -0.29 -3.70
CA GLY A 499 -1.28 -0.26 -5.15
C GLY A 499 -2.09 -1.34 -5.86
N ILE A 500 -2.41 -1.06 -7.13
CA ILE A 500 -2.95 -2.05 -8.06
C ILE A 500 -1.77 -2.84 -8.63
N ILE A 501 -1.89 -4.16 -8.64
CA ILE A 501 -0.85 -5.05 -9.15
C ILE A 501 -1.36 -5.93 -10.29
N ASP A 502 -0.47 -6.29 -11.20
CA ASP A 502 -0.71 -7.38 -12.14
C ASP A 502 -0.92 -8.69 -11.35
N PRO A 503 -1.98 -9.47 -11.61
CA PRO A 503 -2.15 -10.79 -11.00
C PRO A 503 -0.89 -11.67 -11.05
N LEU A 504 -0.10 -11.59 -12.11
CA LEU A 504 1.15 -12.35 -12.26
C LEU A 504 2.25 -11.89 -11.29
N ASP A 505 2.21 -10.65 -10.83
CA ASP A 505 3.17 -10.12 -9.84
C ASP A 505 2.80 -10.49 -8.39
N THR A 506 1.64 -11.09 -8.14
CA THR A 506 1.13 -11.33 -6.77
C THR A 506 2.11 -12.11 -5.91
N ARG A 507 2.70 -13.20 -6.43
CA ARG A 507 3.69 -14.00 -5.71
C ARG A 507 4.90 -13.16 -5.32
N ARG A 508 5.41 -12.35 -6.27
CA ARG A 508 6.58 -11.48 -6.07
C ARG A 508 6.33 -10.40 -5.02
N VAL A 509 5.20 -9.69 -5.08
CA VAL A 509 4.91 -8.62 -4.10
C VAL A 509 4.65 -9.19 -2.71
N LEU A 510 4.00 -10.37 -2.61
CA LEU A 510 3.85 -11.08 -1.35
C LEU A 510 5.19 -11.48 -0.75
N SER A 511 6.12 -12.00 -1.56
CA SER A 511 7.48 -12.35 -1.12
C SER A 511 8.23 -11.14 -0.56
N LEU A 512 8.24 -10.02 -1.31
CA LEU A 512 8.87 -8.77 -0.87
C LEU A 512 8.22 -8.22 0.41
N GLY A 513 6.89 -8.28 0.50
CA GLY A 513 6.16 -7.85 1.70
C GLY A 513 6.46 -8.74 2.91
N LEU A 514 6.55 -10.06 2.73
CA LEU A 514 6.93 -11.01 3.77
C LEU A 514 8.36 -10.74 4.28
N GLU A 515 9.31 -10.55 3.37
CA GLU A 515 10.69 -10.19 3.72
C GLU A 515 10.72 -8.90 4.55
N ALA A 516 10.03 -7.85 4.09
CA ALA A 516 9.94 -6.58 4.81
C ALA A 516 9.31 -6.75 6.21
N ALA A 517 8.21 -7.49 6.33
CA ALA A 517 7.49 -7.66 7.59
C ALA A 517 8.29 -8.43 8.66
N LEU A 518 9.24 -9.24 8.26
CA LEU A 518 10.06 -10.05 9.16
C LEU A 518 11.23 -9.28 9.79
N HIS A 519 11.41 -8.00 9.46
CA HIS A 519 12.32 -7.12 10.19
C HIS A 519 11.76 -6.69 11.55
N ALA A 520 10.45 -6.79 11.75
CA ALA A 520 9.82 -6.64 13.06
C ALA A 520 9.67 -8.01 13.76
N PRO A 521 9.81 -8.08 15.08
CA PRO A 521 9.50 -9.31 15.82
C PRO A 521 8.00 -9.63 15.71
N ILE A 522 7.68 -10.93 15.61
CA ILE A 522 6.28 -11.37 15.64
C ILE A 522 5.87 -11.51 17.11
N PRO A 523 5.01 -10.63 17.64
CA PRO A 523 4.60 -10.69 19.04
C PRO A 523 3.65 -11.87 19.30
N GLU A 524 3.45 -12.19 20.56
CA GLU A 524 2.43 -13.14 20.99
C GLU A 524 1.04 -12.54 20.77
N THR A 525 0.16 -13.31 20.14
CA THR A 525 -1.23 -12.89 19.94
C THR A 525 -2.05 -13.10 21.21
N LYS A 526 -2.77 -12.07 21.62
CA LYS A 526 -3.76 -12.13 22.70
C LYS A 526 -5.13 -11.85 22.11
N PHE A 527 -5.95 -12.88 22.05
CA PHE A 527 -7.32 -12.74 21.60
C PHE A 527 -8.19 -12.11 22.69
N GLY A 528 -9.17 -11.31 22.29
CA GLY A 528 -10.21 -10.81 23.16
C GLY A 528 -11.25 -11.89 23.49
N VAL A 529 -12.37 -11.47 24.08
CA VAL A 529 -13.47 -12.37 24.39
C VAL A 529 -14.27 -12.68 23.11
N PHE A 530 -14.32 -13.95 22.73
CA PHE A 530 -15.23 -14.41 21.69
C PHE A 530 -16.62 -14.67 22.27
N ARG A 531 -17.65 -14.08 21.68
CA ARG A 531 -19.03 -14.33 22.08
C ARG A 531 -19.48 -15.71 21.59
N MET A 532 -19.95 -16.57 22.51
CA MET A 532 -20.40 -17.93 22.23
C MET A 532 -21.86 -17.99 21.79
#